data_b309013c809bf07764a9729dd7f5a188
#
_entry.id   b309013c809bf07764a9729dd7f5a188
#
_cell.length_a   1.000
_cell.length_b   1.000
_cell.length_c   1.000
_cell.angle_alpha   90.00
_cell.angle_beta   90.00
_cell.angle_gamma   90.00
#
_symmetry.space_group_name_H-M   'P 1'
#
loop_
_entity.id
_entity.type
_entity.pdbx_description
1 polymer ?
#
loop_
_entity_poly.entity_id
_entity_poly.type
_entity_poly.pdbx_seq_one_letter_code
_entity_poly.pdbx_strand_id
1 'polypeptide(L)'
;SRYAVCYMWGTAGILYNRAYVPDSDAFSWECLWDKKYAGKILMKDSYRDAYGTAVIYAHAKELEEGTVTVEDLMNDYSPRAMEVAEKYLKAMKPNIAGWEADFGKEMMTKGKAWLNFTWSGDAVWAMEEASAVGVDLGYEVPLEGSNIWYDGWAIPKYARNVKAASYFMDYLCRPDIVSRNMEVTGYVSTVATPEILAEKIDTTLTEFSDVSYFFGPGAERVQIDPAQYPDRKVVERCAMIRDFGNETEVVLEMWSRVKGDNLNSWIVILIFAVFGLLFVWVVYKRINRYQQKRRHRRRRSWYKKK
;
A
#
# COMPACT_ATOMS: atom_id res chain seq x y z
N SER A 1 20.58 13.31 -5.95
CA SER A 1 19.63 14.43 -5.81
C SER A 1 20.32 15.66 -5.24
N ARG A 2 19.88 16.87 -5.64
CA ARG A 2 20.40 18.14 -5.07
C ARG A 2 19.72 18.51 -3.74
N TYR A 3 18.56 17.92 -3.47
CA TYR A 3 17.69 18.37 -2.40
C TYR A 3 17.36 17.29 -1.38
N ALA A 4 17.76 16.05 -1.63
CA ALA A 4 17.51 14.93 -0.75
C ALA A 4 18.72 13.98 -0.71
N VAL A 5 18.91 13.34 0.43
CA VAL A 5 19.83 12.20 0.61
C VAL A 5 18.95 10.95 0.59
N CYS A 6 19.25 10.04 -0.33
CA CYS A 6 18.50 8.77 -0.41
C CYS A 6 18.69 7.96 0.88
N TYR A 7 17.68 7.23 1.29
CA TYR A 7 17.66 6.48 2.55
C TYR A 7 17.39 5.00 2.31
N MET A 8 16.18 4.66 1.89
CA MET A 8 15.77 3.29 1.61
C MET A 8 15.20 3.19 0.20
N TRP A 9 15.14 1.96 -0.34
CA TRP A 9 14.51 1.69 -1.61
C TRP A 9 13.88 0.30 -1.60
N GLY A 10 13.08 0.01 -2.58
CA GLY A 10 12.47 -1.30 -2.72
C GLY A 10 11.53 -1.38 -3.91
N THR A 11 10.91 -2.52 -4.04
CA THR A 11 9.90 -2.82 -5.05
C THR A 11 8.52 -2.96 -4.42
N ALA A 12 7.48 -2.78 -5.19
CA ALA A 12 6.15 -3.24 -4.85
C ALA A 12 5.92 -4.63 -5.47
N GLY A 13 5.20 -5.49 -4.78
CA GLY A 13 4.96 -6.85 -5.24
C GLY A 13 3.85 -7.54 -4.47
N ILE A 14 3.78 -8.84 -4.61
CA ILE A 14 2.77 -9.70 -4.02
C ILE A 14 3.42 -10.53 -2.93
N LEU A 15 3.02 -10.30 -1.67
CA LEU A 15 3.27 -11.21 -0.56
C LEU A 15 2.14 -12.24 -0.54
N TYR A 16 2.47 -13.52 -0.53
CA TYR A 16 1.48 -14.59 -0.61
C TYR A 16 1.78 -15.75 0.33
N ASN A 17 0.74 -16.44 0.76
CA ASN A 17 0.84 -17.60 1.64
C ASN A 17 0.89 -18.87 0.78
N ARG A 18 2.04 -19.56 0.77
CA ARG A 18 2.29 -20.76 -0.04
C ARG A 18 1.38 -21.95 0.27
N ALA A 19 0.75 -21.96 1.45
CA ALA A 19 -0.23 -22.98 1.78
C ALA A 19 -1.55 -22.84 0.98
N TYR A 20 -1.82 -21.65 0.41
CA TYR A 20 -3.09 -21.35 -0.27
C TYR A 20 -2.92 -20.83 -1.70
N VAL A 21 -1.74 -20.30 -2.02
CA VAL A 21 -1.44 -19.67 -3.30
C VAL A 21 -0.19 -20.32 -3.88
N PRO A 22 -0.28 -21.00 -5.02
CA PRO A 22 0.91 -21.51 -5.70
C PRO A 22 1.78 -20.37 -6.23
N ASP A 23 3.08 -20.57 -6.23
CA ASP A 23 4.06 -19.54 -6.66
C ASP A 23 3.75 -19.02 -8.07
N SER A 24 3.29 -19.90 -8.99
CA SER A 24 2.90 -19.53 -10.36
C SER A 24 1.84 -18.43 -10.43
N ASP A 25 0.95 -18.35 -9.47
CA ASP A 25 -0.13 -17.36 -9.45
C ASP A 25 0.41 -15.98 -9.02
N ALA A 26 1.43 -15.96 -8.15
CA ALA A 26 2.07 -14.71 -7.71
C ALA A 26 2.98 -14.09 -8.78
N PHE A 27 3.29 -14.81 -9.85
CA PHE A 27 4.10 -14.28 -10.96
C PHE A 27 3.38 -13.27 -11.84
N SER A 28 2.07 -13.11 -11.68
CA SER A 28 1.26 -12.14 -12.42
C SER A 28 0.36 -11.35 -11.49
N TRP A 29 0.14 -10.07 -11.82
CA TRP A 29 -0.86 -9.25 -11.16
C TRP A 29 -2.28 -9.80 -11.31
N GLU A 30 -2.54 -10.71 -12.25
CA GLU A 30 -3.85 -11.34 -12.49
C GLU A 30 -4.44 -11.93 -11.20
N CYS A 31 -3.62 -12.45 -10.31
CA CYS A 31 -4.07 -13.04 -9.04
C CYS A 31 -4.92 -12.08 -8.19
N LEU A 32 -4.73 -10.77 -8.31
CA LEU A 32 -5.54 -9.77 -7.60
C LEU A 32 -6.97 -9.66 -8.16
N TRP A 33 -7.17 -10.05 -9.42
CA TRP A 33 -8.47 -10.07 -10.10
C TRP A 33 -9.13 -11.45 -10.10
N ASP A 34 -8.41 -12.50 -9.72
CA ASP A 34 -8.94 -13.87 -9.70
C ASP A 34 -9.94 -14.04 -8.54
N LYS A 35 -11.18 -14.40 -8.91
CA LYS A 35 -12.28 -14.60 -7.95
C LYS A 35 -12.04 -15.73 -6.95
N LYS A 36 -11.11 -16.67 -7.25
CA LYS A 36 -10.77 -17.74 -6.30
C LYS A 36 -10.17 -17.21 -5.00
N TYR A 37 -9.61 -15.99 -5.04
CA TYR A 37 -9.04 -15.29 -3.88
C TYR A 37 -9.97 -14.21 -3.29
N ALA A 38 -11.24 -14.17 -3.70
CA ALA A 38 -12.20 -13.17 -3.22
C ALA A 38 -12.31 -13.15 -1.69
N GLY A 39 -12.17 -11.97 -1.09
CA GLY A 39 -12.16 -11.78 0.36
C GLY A 39 -10.89 -12.27 1.07
N LYS A 40 -9.82 -12.57 0.31
CA LYS A 40 -8.52 -13.01 0.83
C LYS A 40 -7.35 -12.15 0.39
N ILE A 41 -7.63 -11.06 -0.31
CA ILE A 41 -6.64 -10.13 -0.84
C ILE A 41 -6.61 -8.88 0.02
N LEU A 42 -5.43 -8.43 0.38
CA LEU A 42 -5.16 -7.11 0.94
C LEU A 42 -4.48 -6.24 -0.12
N MET A 43 -4.84 -4.98 -0.13
CA MET A 43 -4.25 -3.98 -1.02
C MET A 43 -3.80 -2.79 -0.21
N LYS A 44 -2.62 -2.24 -0.50
CA LYS A 44 -2.15 -1.00 0.13
C LYS A 44 -3.15 0.14 -0.10
N ASP A 45 -3.44 0.89 0.96
CA ASP A 45 -4.22 2.12 0.88
C ASP A 45 -3.37 3.27 0.30
N SER A 46 -2.87 3.03 -0.90
CA SER A 46 -2.03 3.94 -1.67
C SER A 46 -2.62 4.11 -3.06
N TYR A 47 -3.15 5.30 -3.33
CA TYR A 47 -3.70 5.62 -4.66
C TYR A 47 -2.65 5.52 -5.77
N ARG A 48 -1.38 5.81 -5.46
CA ARG A 48 -0.28 5.75 -6.41
C ARG A 48 0.02 4.33 -6.85
N ASP A 49 0.22 3.44 -5.88
CA ASP A 49 0.50 2.03 -6.15
C ASP A 49 -0.70 1.31 -6.78
N ALA A 50 -1.92 1.60 -6.27
CA ALA A 50 -3.14 1.04 -6.83
C ALA A 50 -3.34 1.44 -8.30
N TYR A 51 -3.13 2.72 -8.63
CA TYR A 51 -3.15 3.22 -9.99
C TYR A 51 -2.14 2.48 -10.88
N GLY A 52 -0.86 2.46 -10.47
CA GLY A 52 0.21 1.82 -11.22
C GLY A 52 -0.07 0.34 -11.51
N THR A 53 -0.49 -0.41 -10.47
CA THR A 53 -0.83 -1.83 -10.62
C THR A 53 -1.99 -2.05 -11.60
N ALA A 54 -3.02 -1.21 -11.54
CA ALA A 54 -4.19 -1.35 -12.41
C ALA A 54 -3.86 -1.09 -13.88
N VAL A 55 -3.06 -0.06 -14.19
CA VAL A 55 -2.67 0.23 -15.57
C VAL A 55 -1.69 -0.80 -16.13
N ILE A 56 -0.76 -1.31 -15.31
CA ILE A 56 0.14 -2.41 -15.71
C ILE A 56 -0.67 -3.65 -16.08
N TYR A 57 -1.55 -4.10 -15.18
CA TYR A 57 -2.36 -5.29 -15.46
C TYR A 57 -3.30 -5.09 -16.65
N ALA A 58 -3.90 -3.91 -16.81
CA ALA A 58 -4.77 -3.60 -17.93
C ALA A 58 -4.08 -3.71 -19.30
N HIS A 59 -2.76 -3.54 -19.34
CA HIS A 59 -1.93 -3.55 -20.56
C HIS A 59 -0.87 -4.67 -20.52
N ALA A 60 -1.13 -5.74 -19.76
CA ALA A 60 -0.18 -6.86 -19.61
C ALA A 60 0.23 -7.45 -20.98
N LYS A 61 -0.70 -7.54 -21.92
CA LYS A 61 -0.44 -8.03 -23.27
C LYS A 61 0.47 -7.10 -24.08
N GLU A 62 0.23 -5.80 -24.04
CA GLU A 62 1.03 -4.79 -24.73
C GLU A 62 2.45 -4.72 -24.14
N LEU A 63 2.58 -4.96 -22.82
CA LEU A 63 3.88 -5.09 -22.16
C LEU A 63 4.64 -6.35 -22.63
N GLU A 64 3.96 -7.50 -22.72
CA GLU A 64 4.53 -8.74 -23.21
C GLU A 64 4.97 -8.61 -24.70
N GLU A 65 4.19 -7.91 -25.51
CA GLU A 65 4.50 -7.60 -26.92
C GLU A 65 5.60 -6.53 -27.07
N GLY A 66 6.00 -5.85 -25.97
CA GLY A 66 6.98 -4.77 -25.97
C GLY A 66 6.54 -3.49 -26.69
N THR A 67 5.24 -3.29 -26.86
CA THR A 67 4.67 -2.10 -27.53
C THR A 67 4.52 -0.90 -26.62
N VAL A 68 4.53 -1.12 -25.31
CA VAL A 68 4.51 -0.10 -24.23
C VAL A 68 5.52 -0.46 -23.15
N THR A 69 5.89 0.50 -22.32
CA THR A 69 6.74 0.28 -21.15
C THR A 69 6.00 0.51 -19.85
N VAL A 70 6.47 -0.12 -18.76
CA VAL A 70 5.92 0.11 -17.42
C VAL A 70 6.03 1.58 -17.02
N GLU A 71 7.14 2.26 -17.42
CA GLU A 71 7.34 3.68 -17.15
C GLU A 71 6.29 4.54 -17.85
N ASP A 72 5.99 4.27 -19.10
CA ASP A 72 4.98 5.01 -19.86
C ASP A 72 3.59 4.85 -19.25
N LEU A 73 3.22 3.60 -18.90
CA LEU A 73 1.89 3.29 -18.33
C LEU A 73 1.68 3.93 -16.96
N MET A 74 2.63 3.76 -16.04
CA MET A 74 2.49 4.27 -14.67
C MET A 74 2.53 5.80 -14.59
N ASN A 75 3.05 6.47 -15.62
CA ASN A 75 3.22 7.91 -15.67
C ASN A 75 2.33 8.59 -16.74
N ASP A 76 1.41 7.85 -17.34
CA ASP A 76 0.34 8.40 -18.19
C ASP A 76 -0.86 8.79 -17.31
N TYR A 77 -1.03 10.08 -17.09
CA TYR A 77 -2.13 10.64 -16.28
C TYR A 77 -3.24 11.22 -17.15
N SER A 78 -3.35 10.78 -18.41
CA SER A 78 -4.42 11.16 -19.31
C SER A 78 -5.80 10.72 -18.79
N PRO A 79 -6.89 11.41 -19.19
CA PRO A 79 -8.24 10.99 -18.83
C PRO A 79 -8.55 9.54 -19.21
N ARG A 80 -8.00 9.07 -20.34
CA ARG A 80 -8.16 7.69 -20.79
C ARG A 80 -7.48 6.69 -19.85
N ALA A 81 -6.25 6.96 -19.42
CA ALA A 81 -5.53 6.11 -18.47
C ALA A 81 -6.24 6.07 -17.12
N MET A 82 -6.80 7.20 -16.66
CA MET A 82 -7.61 7.27 -15.44
C MET A 82 -8.88 6.42 -15.52
N GLU A 83 -9.60 6.46 -16.66
CA GLU A 83 -10.79 5.63 -16.88
C GLU A 83 -10.44 4.13 -16.85
N VAL A 84 -9.31 3.75 -17.47
CA VAL A 84 -8.81 2.36 -17.46
C VAL A 84 -8.49 1.94 -16.04
N ALA A 85 -7.70 2.73 -15.30
CA ALA A 85 -7.35 2.44 -13.91
C ALA A 85 -8.60 2.28 -13.04
N GLU A 86 -9.53 3.23 -13.10
CA GLU A 86 -10.78 3.20 -12.34
C GLU A 86 -11.60 1.94 -12.63
N LYS A 87 -11.73 1.57 -13.91
CA LYS A 87 -12.45 0.37 -14.35
C LYS A 87 -11.84 -0.89 -13.74
N TYR A 88 -10.52 -1.04 -13.84
CA TYR A 88 -9.83 -2.23 -13.34
C TYR A 88 -9.83 -2.29 -11.81
N LEU A 89 -9.61 -1.18 -11.12
CA LEU A 89 -9.69 -1.12 -9.66
C LEU A 89 -11.08 -1.46 -9.13
N LYS A 90 -12.15 -0.96 -9.78
CA LYS A 90 -13.53 -1.34 -9.43
C LYS A 90 -13.81 -2.82 -9.69
N ALA A 91 -13.23 -3.41 -10.73
CA ALA A 91 -13.35 -4.83 -11.01
C ALA A 91 -12.63 -5.70 -9.96
N MET A 92 -11.47 -5.27 -9.47
CA MET A 92 -10.69 -5.94 -8.41
C MET A 92 -11.35 -5.83 -7.03
N LYS A 93 -12.00 -4.71 -6.74
CA LYS A 93 -12.53 -4.35 -5.41
C LYS A 93 -13.35 -5.45 -4.72
N PRO A 94 -14.23 -6.23 -5.40
CA PRO A 94 -14.96 -7.33 -4.75
C PRO A 94 -14.07 -8.43 -4.16
N ASN A 95 -12.82 -8.56 -4.64
CA ASN A 95 -11.86 -9.53 -4.14
C ASN A 95 -11.13 -9.04 -2.89
N ILE A 96 -11.12 -7.72 -2.64
CA ILE A 96 -10.35 -7.09 -1.57
C ILE A 96 -11.03 -7.29 -0.22
N ALA A 97 -10.32 -7.91 0.72
CA ALA A 97 -10.73 -8.04 2.13
C ALA A 97 -10.52 -6.74 2.92
N GLY A 98 -9.53 -5.94 2.54
CA GLY A 98 -9.23 -4.66 3.18
C GLY A 98 -8.18 -3.85 2.45
N TRP A 99 -8.33 -2.52 2.55
CA TRP A 99 -7.29 -1.54 2.22
C TRP A 99 -6.44 -1.33 3.45
N GLU A 100 -5.14 -1.58 3.35
CA GLU A 100 -4.27 -1.62 4.51
C GLU A 100 -3.09 -0.67 4.38
N ALA A 101 -2.62 -0.14 5.51
CA ALA A 101 -1.37 0.60 5.62
C ALA A 101 -0.30 -0.23 6.34
N ASP A 102 -0.65 -0.81 7.51
CA ASP A 102 0.31 -1.50 8.38
C ASP A 102 -0.16 -2.87 8.89
N PHE A 103 -1.49 -3.13 8.89
CA PHE A 103 -2.04 -4.36 9.48
C PHE A 103 -1.91 -5.59 8.57
N GLY A 104 -1.52 -5.42 7.32
CA GLY A 104 -1.37 -6.48 6.32
C GLY A 104 -0.41 -7.57 6.78
N LYS A 105 0.71 -7.19 7.35
CA LYS A 105 1.73 -8.10 7.91
C LYS A 105 1.14 -9.11 8.90
N GLU A 106 0.39 -8.61 9.87
CA GLU A 106 -0.27 -9.45 10.88
C GLU A 106 -1.36 -10.35 10.30
N MET A 107 -2.12 -9.85 9.33
CA MET A 107 -3.17 -10.64 8.66
C MET A 107 -2.60 -11.80 7.86
N MET A 108 -1.46 -11.60 7.20
CA MET A 108 -0.75 -12.64 6.46
C MET A 108 -0.18 -13.70 7.40
N THR A 109 0.54 -13.29 8.46
CA THR A 109 1.11 -14.18 9.47
C THR A 109 0.04 -15.04 10.17
N LYS A 110 -1.17 -14.49 10.37
CA LYS A 110 -2.30 -15.22 10.97
C LYS A 110 -3.13 -16.04 9.96
N GLY A 111 -2.74 -16.09 8.68
CA GLY A 111 -3.46 -16.81 7.62
C GLY A 111 -4.87 -16.26 7.33
N LYS A 112 -5.19 -15.04 7.76
CA LYS A 112 -6.49 -14.39 7.51
C LYS A 112 -6.60 -13.83 6.10
N ALA A 113 -5.49 -13.39 5.53
CA ALA A 113 -5.34 -13.07 4.12
C ALA A 113 -4.36 -14.05 3.47
N TRP A 114 -4.48 -14.23 2.16
CA TRP A 114 -3.66 -15.14 1.37
C TRP A 114 -2.76 -14.42 0.39
N LEU A 115 -3.17 -13.25 -0.05
CA LEU A 115 -2.45 -12.34 -0.94
C LEU A 115 -2.43 -10.94 -0.32
N ASN A 116 -1.30 -10.26 -0.42
CA ASN A 116 -1.16 -8.86 -0.04
C ASN A 116 -0.28 -8.14 -1.05
N PHE A 117 -0.83 -7.14 -1.75
CA PHE A 117 0.00 -6.14 -2.41
C PHE A 117 0.78 -5.38 -1.35
N THR A 118 2.11 -5.45 -1.38
CA THR A 118 2.94 -4.82 -0.36
C THR A 118 4.29 -4.34 -0.91
N TRP A 119 4.99 -3.56 -0.12
CA TRP A 119 6.38 -3.17 -0.39
C TRP A 119 7.34 -4.23 0.12
N SER A 120 8.48 -4.38 -0.57
CA SER A 120 9.46 -5.45 -0.32
C SER A 120 9.94 -5.52 1.13
N GLY A 121 10.20 -4.39 1.79
CA GLY A 121 10.63 -4.39 3.20
C GLY A 121 9.55 -4.89 4.16
N ASP A 122 8.28 -4.51 3.95
CA ASP A 122 7.15 -5.06 4.71
C ASP A 122 6.98 -6.57 4.47
N ALA A 123 7.26 -7.02 3.23
CA ALA A 123 7.22 -8.44 2.89
C ALA A 123 8.32 -9.22 3.61
N VAL A 124 9.56 -8.75 3.59
CA VAL A 124 10.70 -9.38 4.30
C VAL A 124 10.39 -9.51 5.78
N TRP A 125 9.98 -8.43 6.42
CA TRP A 125 9.60 -8.45 7.83
C TRP A 125 8.47 -9.46 8.10
N ALA A 126 7.44 -9.50 7.26
CA ALA A 126 6.33 -10.42 7.42
C ALA A 126 6.73 -11.88 7.20
N MET A 127 7.64 -12.17 6.25
CA MET A 127 8.17 -13.52 6.02
C MET A 127 8.98 -14.01 7.22
N GLU A 128 9.82 -13.17 7.82
CA GLU A 128 10.58 -13.51 9.03
C GLU A 128 9.66 -13.84 10.22
N GLU A 129 8.70 -12.97 10.53
CA GLU A 129 7.73 -13.17 11.60
C GLU A 129 6.85 -14.39 11.37
N ALA A 130 6.41 -14.63 10.13
CA ALA A 130 5.60 -15.78 9.74
C ALA A 130 6.37 -17.08 9.89
N SER A 131 7.64 -17.11 9.47
CA SER A 131 8.53 -18.28 9.60
C SER A 131 8.69 -18.70 11.06
N ALA A 132 8.80 -17.74 12.00
CA ALA A 132 8.91 -18.02 13.42
C ALA A 132 7.69 -18.75 14.01
N VAL A 133 6.52 -18.67 13.36
CA VAL A 133 5.29 -19.36 13.76
C VAL A 133 4.87 -20.48 12.81
N GLY A 134 5.77 -20.88 11.89
CA GLY A 134 5.57 -22.00 10.97
C GLY A 134 4.65 -21.69 9.78
N VAL A 135 4.51 -20.42 9.42
CA VAL A 135 3.77 -19.99 8.22
C VAL A 135 4.77 -19.66 7.12
N ASP A 136 4.62 -20.30 5.96
CA ASP A 136 5.49 -20.08 4.80
C ASP A 136 4.87 -19.03 3.87
N LEU A 137 5.51 -17.86 3.81
CA LEU A 137 5.15 -16.77 2.93
C LEU A 137 6.21 -16.62 1.83
N GLY A 138 5.77 -16.23 0.64
CA GLY A 138 6.63 -15.84 -0.47
C GLY A 138 6.38 -14.40 -0.89
N TYR A 139 7.36 -13.80 -1.55
CA TYR A 139 7.24 -12.47 -2.15
C TYR A 139 7.70 -12.50 -3.61
N GLU A 140 6.88 -11.94 -4.50
CA GLU A 140 7.18 -11.87 -5.92
C GLU A 140 6.89 -10.48 -6.49
N VAL A 141 7.76 -10.05 -7.39
CA VAL A 141 7.51 -8.91 -8.28
C VAL A 141 6.99 -9.48 -9.61
N PRO A 142 5.72 -9.26 -9.96
CA PRO A 142 5.12 -9.84 -11.14
C PRO A 142 5.85 -9.59 -12.45
N LEU A 143 5.67 -10.51 -13.40
CA LEU A 143 6.40 -10.49 -14.67
C LEU A 143 6.06 -9.28 -15.56
N GLU A 144 4.87 -8.73 -15.41
CA GLU A 144 4.43 -7.52 -16.12
C GLU A 144 5.20 -6.27 -15.66
N GLY A 145 5.94 -6.38 -14.55
CA GLY A 145 6.67 -5.28 -13.95
C GLY A 145 5.92 -4.60 -12.80
N SER A 146 6.57 -3.67 -12.14
CA SER A 146 6.05 -3.04 -10.93
C SER A 146 6.66 -1.67 -10.67
N ASN A 147 6.21 -1.06 -9.55
CA ASN A 147 6.83 0.15 -9.01
C ASN A 147 8.14 -0.17 -8.28
N ILE A 148 9.20 0.54 -8.61
CA ILE A 148 10.40 0.68 -7.80
C ILE A 148 10.39 2.08 -7.18
N TRP A 149 10.69 2.18 -5.89
CA TRP A 149 10.58 3.44 -5.15
C TRP A 149 11.85 3.72 -4.33
N TYR A 150 12.05 4.99 -4.02
CA TYR A 150 13.16 5.47 -3.20
C TYR A 150 12.64 6.46 -2.18
N ASP A 151 12.98 6.24 -0.91
CA ASP A 151 12.79 7.22 0.15
C ASP A 151 14.02 8.08 0.32
N GLY A 152 13.81 9.30 0.75
CA GLY A 152 14.90 10.23 0.96
C GLY A 152 14.63 11.25 2.07
N TRP A 153 15.69 11.62 2.74
CA TRP A 153 15.69 12.69 3.72
C TRP A 153 15.85 14.04 3.04
N ALA A 154 14.99 14.98 3.34
CA ALA A 154 15.08 16.34 2.86
C ALA A 154 14.99 17.33 4.01
N ILE A 155 15.72 18.44 3.90
CA ILE A 155 15.67 19.54 4.87
C ILE A 155 14.72 20.60 4.33
N PRO A 156 13.59 20.88 5.00
CA PRO A 156 12.65 21.92 4.57
C PRO A 156 13.31 23.31 4.53
N LYS A 157 12.85 24.16 3.60
CA LYS A 157 13.39 25.52 3.38
C LYS A 157 13.51 26.38 4.64
N TYR A 158 12.57 26.22 5.57
CA TYR A 158 12.49 27.02 6.80
C TYR A 158 12.95 26.27 8.05
N ALA A 159 13.69 25.15 7.89
CA ALA A 159 14.26 24.43 9.02
C ALA A 159 15.23 25.31 9.80
N ARG A 160 15.14 25.28 11.14
CA ARG A 160 15.98 26.10 12.02
C ARG A 160 17.34 25.46 12.29
N ASN A 161 17.41 24.12 12.30
CA ASN A 161 18.58 23.35 12.71
C ASN A 161 19.19 22.58 11.52
N VAL A 162 19.44 23.28 10.40
CA VAL A 162 19.95 22.69 9.14
C VAL A 162 21.25 21.91 9.39
N LYS A 163 22.20 22.47 10.15
CA LYS A 163 23.48 21.82 10.44
C LYS A 163 23.30 20.51 11.21
N ALA A 164 22.44 20.48 12.22
CA ALA A 164 22.16 19.25 12.98
C ALA A 164 21.47 18.21 12.12
N ALA A 165 20.51 18.62 11.27
CA ALA A 165 19.85 17.71 10.32
C ALA A 165 20.85 17.13 9.31
N SER A 166 21.79 17.93 8.80
CA SER A 166 22.84 17.43 7.90
C SER A 166 23.75 16.40 8.57
N TYR A 167 24.18 16.62 9.81
CA TYR A 167 24.97 15.66 10.55
C TYR A 167 24.17 14.36 10.84
N PHE A 168 22.87 14.47 11.09
CA PHE A 168 22.02 13.31 11.31
C PHE A 168 21.91 12.46 10.02
N MET A 169 21.69 13.12 8.88
CA MET A 169 21.63 12.41 7.59
C MET A 169 22.98 11.74 7.24
N ASP A 170 24.10 12.43 7.50
CA ASP A 170 25.44 11.87 7.33
C ASP A 170 25.67 10.65 8.23
N TYR A 171 25.26 10.73 9.49
CA TYR A 171 25.29 9.60 10.43
C TYR A 171 24.49 8.41 9.93
N LEU A 172 23.30 8.62 9.35
CA LEU A 172 22.46 7.57 8.79
C LEU A 172 23.05 6.88 7.55
N CYS A 173 23.99 7.51 6.87
CA CYS A 173 24.71 6.93 5.73
C CYS A 173 25.91 6.06 6.12
N ARG A 174 26.26 5.98 7.40
CA ARG A 174 27.36 5.15 7.86
C ARG A 174 27.02 3.66 7.72
N PRO A 175 27.90 2.81 7.16
CA PRO A 175 27.61 1.39 6.93
C PRO A 175 27.10 0.64 8.20
N ASP A 176 27.74 0.88 9.36
CA ASP A 176 27.34 0.26 10.63
C ASP A 176 25.94 0.67 11.13
N ILE A 177 25.49 1.87 10.75
CA ILE A 177 24.13 2.37 11.07
C ILE A 177 23.15 1.90 10.02
N VAL A 178 23.56 1.85 8.77
CA VAL A 178 22.77 1.32 7.65
C VAL A 178 22.36 -0.13 7.93
N SER A 179 23.32 -1.02 8.30
CA SER A 179 23.02 -2.42 8.61
C SER A 179 21.98 -2.56 9.71
N ARG A 180 22.13 -1.82 10.81
CA ARG A 180 21.14 -1.83 11.91
C ARG A 180 19.75 -1.35 11.49
N ASN A 181 19.69 -0.30 10.65
CA ASN A 181 18.42 0.18 10.14
C ASN A 181 17.73 -0.86 9.25
N MET A 182 18.47 -1.55 8.39
CA MET A 182 17.96 -2.61 7.54
C MET A 182 17.44 -3.80 8.34
N GLU A 183 18.14 -4.23 9.40
CA GLU A 183 17.70 -5.30 10.29
C GLU A 183 16.37 -5.00 10.99
N VAL A 184 16.18 -3.75 11.43
CA VAL A 184 14.96 -3.35 12.15
C VAL A 184 13.77 -3.14 11.22
N THR A 185 14.02 -2.61 10.01
CA THR A 185 12.94 -2.19 9.10
C THR A 185 12.56 -3.23 8.06
N GLY A 186 13.44 -4.19 7.76
CA GLY A 186 13.34 -5.10 6.62
C GLY A 186 13.63 -4.45 5.27
N TYR A 187 13.71 -3.12 5.21
CA TYR A 187 13.98 -2.36 3.99
C TYR A 187 15.46 -2.27 3.67
N VAL A 188 15.77 -2.07 2.40
CA VAL A 188 17.13 -1.96 1.88
C VAL A 188 17.57 -0.51 1.81
N SER A 189 18.78 -0.23 2.32
CA SER A 189 19.37 1.09 2.18
C SER A 189 19.86 1.36 0.75
N THR A 190 19.92 2.63 0.39
CA THR A 190 20.54 3.09 -0.87
C THR A 190 22.07 3.18 -0.79
N VAL A 191 22.67 2.81 0.32
CA VAL A 191 24.14 2.76 0.50
C VAL A 191 24.66 1.40 0.04
N ALA A 192 25.39 1.41 -1.07
CA ALA A 192 25.97 0.21 -1.70
C ALA A 192 27.47 0.15 -1.45
N THR A 193 27.89 -0.48 -0.37
CA THR A 193 29.31 -0.70 -0.07
C THR A 193 29.66 -2.19 -0.10
N PRO A 194 30.94 -2.54 -0.34
CA PRO A 194 31.40 -3.94 -0.28
C PRO A 194 31.12 -4.62 1.07
N GLU A 195 31.16 -3.86 2.16
CA GLU A 195 30.89 -4.37 3.50
C GLU A 195 29.42 -4.80 3.62
N ILE A 196 28.50 -3.98 3.14
CA ILE A 196 27.06 -4.31 3.14
C ILE A 196 26.80 -5.51 2.23
N LEU A 197 27.39 -5.57 1.05
CA LEU A 197 27.26 -6.74 0.18
C LEU A 197 27.73 -8.01 0.89
N ALA A 198 28.92 -7.99 1.49
CA ALA A 198 29.48 -9.13 2.21
C ALA A 198 28.59 -9.62 3.37
N GLU A 199 27.95 -8.70 4.07
CA GLU A 199 27.00 -9.00 5.16
C GLU A 199 25.69 -9.63 4.65
N LYS A 200 25.25 -9.26 3.45
CA LYS A 200 23.96 -9.71 2.89
C LYS A 200 24.06 -10.97 2.03
N ILE A 201 25.26 -11.47 1.74
CA ILE A 201 25.45 -12.76 1.07
C ILE A 201 24.98 -13.88 2.01
N ASP A 202 24.06 -14.71 1.51
CA ASP A 202 23.56 -15.90 2.19
C ASP A 202 23.84 -17.16 1.35
N THR A 203 24.87 -17.89 1.73
CA THR A 203 25.29 -19.12 1.05
C THR A 203 24.35 -20.30 1.23
N THR A 204 23.31 -20.18 2.04
CA THR A 204 22.24 -21.20 2.18
C THR A 204 21.24 -21.15 1.04
N LEU A 205 21.14 -20.01 0.34
CA LEU A 205 20.31 -19.85 -0.83
C LEU A 205 20.86 -20.67 -2.00
N THR A 206 19.96 -21.25 -2.80
CA THR A 206 20.33 -22.05 -3.98
C THR A 206 20.43 -21.21 -5.25
N GLU A 207 19.74 -20.08 -5.28
CA GLU A 207 19.66 -19.20 -6.44
C GLU A 207 20.68 -18.06 -6.36
N PHE A 208 21.06 -17.56 -7.53
CA PHE A 208 21.97 -16.44 -7.68
C PHE A 208 21.27 -15.28 -8.36
N SER A 209 21.53 -14.06 -7.88
CA SER A 209 21.02 -12.82 -8.45
C SER A 209 22.17 -11.96 -9.01
N ASP A 210 21.93 -11.28 -10.13
CA ASP A 210 22.75 -10.19 -10.61
C ASP A 210 22.32 -8.89 -9.93
N VAL A 211 23.11 -8.44 -8.96
CA VAL A 211 22.90 -7.17 -8.24
C VAL A 211 23.99 -6.15 -8.53
N SER A 212 24.71 -6.33 -9.64
CA SER A 212 25.77 -5.42 -10.07
C SER A 212 25.25 -4.04 -10.50
N TYR A 213 23.96 -3.91 -10.82
CA TYR A 213 23.28 -2.62 -11.02
C TYR A 213 23.32 -1.74 -9.77
N PHE A 214 23.46 -2.33 -8.58
CA PHE A 214 23.47 -1.64 -7.29
C PHE A 214 24.87 -1.62 -6.66
N PHE A 215 25.51 -2.77 -6.52
CA PHE A 215 26.83 -2.90 -5.88
C PHE A 215 28.02 -2.70 -6.81
N GLY A 216 27.80 -2.64 -8.12
CA GLY A 216 28.86 -2.51 -9.11
C GLY A 216 29.48 -3.84 -9.55
N PRO A 217 30.60 -3.77 -10.33
CA PRO A 217 31.25 -4.93 -10.86
C PRO A 217 31.71 -5.94 -9.80
N GLY A 218 31.53 -7.23 -10.07
CA GLY A 218 31.79 -8.32 -9.14
C GLY A 218 30.56 -8.85 -8.41
N ALA A 219 29.43 -8.21 -8.56
CA ALA A 219 28.14 -8.62 -7.97
C ALA A 219 27.13 -9.17 -9.01
N GLU A 220 27.63 -9.69 -10.13
CA GLU A 220 26.83 -10.26 -11.23
C GLU A 220 26.26 -11.63 -10.88
N ARG A 221 26.81 -12.29 -9.85
CA ARG A 221 26.33 -13.62 -9.43
C ARG A 221 26.61 -13.85 -7.97
N VAL A 222 25.64 -13.44 -7.14
CA VAL A 222 25.70 -13.56 -5.67
C VAL A 222 24.46 -14.25 -5.14
N GLN A 223 24.62 -15.01 -4.05
CA GLN A 223 23.51 -15.59 -3.30
C GLN A 223 23.05 -14.54 -2.29
N ILE A 224 21.91 -13.93 -2.54
CA ILE A 224 21.36 -12.83 -1.76
C ILE A 224 19.82 -12.89 -1.80
N ASP A 225 19.15 -12.44 -0.75
CA ASP A 225 17.68 -12.45 -0.70
C ASP A 225 17.09 -11.62 -1.85
N PRO A 226 16.35 -12.24 -2.80
CA PRO A 226 15.78 -11.55 -3.95
C PRO A 226 14.62 -10.62 -3.58
N ALA A 227 14.01 -10.76 -2.42
CA ALA A 227 12.99 -9.84 -1.94
C ALA A 227 13.62 -8.50 -1.51
N GLN A 228 14.84 -8.53 -0.97
CA GLN A 228 15.62 -7.34 -0.63
C GLN A 228 16.39 -6.80 -1.84
N TYR A 229 17.13 -7.65 -2.52
CA TYR A 229 17.98 -7.31 -3.67
C TYR A 229 17.56 -8.12 -4.89
N PRO A 230 16.52 -7.68 -5.60
CA PRO A 230 16.02 -8.39 -6.77
C PRO A 230 17.07 -8.49 -7.88
N ASP A 231 17.01 -9.56 -8.67
CA ASP A 231 17.85 -9.72 -9.85
C ASP A 231 17.67 -8.53 -10.81
N ARG A 232 18.74 -8.17 -11.55
CA ARG A 232 18.73 -7.10 -12.55
C ARG A 232 17.52 -7.14 -13.47
N LYS A 233 17.11 -8.32 -13.94
CA LYS A 233 15.96 -8.51 -14.83
C LYS A 233 14.65 -8.07 -14.18
N VAL A 234 14.53 -8.22 -12.86
CA VAL A 234 13.37 -7.75 -12.11
C VAL A 234 13.35 -6.22 -12.06
N VAL A 235 14.50 -5.61 -11.78
CA VAL A 235 14.61 -4.13 -11.72
C VAL A 235 14.37 -3.50 -13.09
N GLU A 236 14.90 -4.11 -14.17
CA GLU A 236 14.75 -3.60 -15.54
C GLU A 236 13.31 -3.58 -16.04
N ARG A 237 12.41 -4.43 -15.49
CA ARG A 237 10.96 -4.39 -15.78
C ARG A 237 10.17 -3.51 -14.84
N CYS A 238 10.79 -2.87 -13.85
CA CYS A 238 10.16 -1.94 -12.94
C CYS A 238 10.38 -0.49 -13.37
N ALA A 239 9.49 0.39 -12.94
CA ALA A 239 9.64 1.82 -13.15
C ALA A 239 9.21 2.61 -11.92
N MET A 240 9.62 3.87 -11.84
CA MET A 240 9.27 4.76 -10.73
C MET A 240 8.02 5.57 -11.06
N ILE A 241 7.07 5.61 -10.15
CA ILE A 241 5.92 6.51 -10.25
C ILE A 241 6.41 7.93 -9.99
N ARG A 242 6.21 8.81 -10.98
CA ARG A 242 6.53 10.23 -10.89
C ARG A 242 5.43 10.98 -10.11
N ASP A 243 5.71 12.23 -9.79
CA ASP A 243 4.71 13.14 -9.22
C ASP A 243 3.58 13.40 -10.23
N PHE A 244 2.33 13.32 -9.77
CA PHE A 244 1.16 13.60 -10.62
C PHE A 244 0.99 15.08 -10.97
N GLY A 245 1.74 15.96 -10.31
CA GLY A 245 1.68 17.40 -10.57
C GLY A 245 0.26 17.95 -10.45
N ASN A 246 -0.21 18.58 -11.52
CA ASN A 246 -1.55 19.17 -11.57
C ASN A 246 -2.69 18.14 -11.61
N GLU A 247 -2.38 16.87 -11.95
CA GLU A 247 -3.37 15.80 -12.04
C GLU A 247 -3.62 15.09 -10.69
N THR A 248 -2.95 15.53 -9.63
CA THR A 248 -3.10 14.93 -8.29
C THR A 248 -4.55 14.91 -7.81
N GLU A 249 -5.31 16.00 -8.02
CA GLU A 249 -6.73 16.05 -7.62
C GLU A 249 -7.57 15.04 -8.40
N VAL A 250 -7.33 14.90 -9.70
CA VAL A 250 -8.05 13.95 -10.57
C VAL A 250 -7.82 12.52 -10.11
N VAL A 251 -6.58 12.17 -9.77
CA VAL A 251 -6.23 10.84 -9.26
C VAL A 251 -6.89 10.59 -7.90
N LEU A 252 -6.90 11.57 -6.99
CA LEU A 252 -7.57 11.47 -5.69
C LEU A 252 -9.09 11.34 -5.82
N GLU A 253 -9.70 12.03 -6.76
CA GLU A 253 -11.14 11.87 -7.06
C GLU A 253 -11.44 10.46 -7.60
N MET A 254 -10.64 9.97 -8.55
CA MET A 254 -10.74 8.60 -9.04
C MET A 254 -10.63 7.59 -7.90
N TRP A 255 -9.62 7.75 -7.03
CA TRP A 255 -9.42 6.90 -5.85
C TRP A 255 -10.61 6.95 -4.89
N SER A 256 -11.16 8.13 -4.65
CA SER A 256 -12.37 8.31 -3.83
C SER A 256 -13.57 7.57 -4.42
N ARG A 257 -13.76 7.59 -5.76
CA ARG A 257 -14.83 6.82 -6.42
C ARG A 257 -14.61 5.31 -6.32
N VAL A 258 -13.37 4.86 -6.42
CA VAL A 258 -13.02 3.44 -6.22
C VAL A 258 -13.34 3.00 -4.79
N LYS A 259 -12.96 3.77 -3.79
CA LYS A 259 -13.20 3.42 -2.36
C LYS A 259 -14.64 3.67 -1.92
N GLY A 260 -15.27 4.74 -2.39
CA GLY A 260 -16.59 5.20 -1.93
C GLY A 260 -17.76 4.27 -2.27
N ASP A 261 -17.65 3.47 -3.31
CA ASP A 261 -18.70 2.51 -3.72
C ASP A 261 -18.93 1.36 -2.71
N ASN A 262 -18.27 1.39 -1.53
CA ASN A 262 -18.47 0.40 -0.46
C ASN A 262 -19.71 0.67 0.41
N LEU A 263 -20.25 1.88 0.41
CA LEU A 263 -21.46 2.18 1.13
C LEU A 263 -22.65 1.77 0.28
N ASN A 264 -23.17 0.57 0.54
CA ASN A 264 -24.43 0.13 -0.05
C ASN A 264 -25.48 1.23 0.21
N SER A 265 -26.10 1.75 -0.84
CA SER A 265 -27.09 2.83 -0.77
C SER A 265 -28.18 2.56 0.29
N TRP A 266 -28.53 1.29 0.51
CA TRP A 266 -29.45 0.86 1.56
C TRP A 266 -28.94 1.16 2.98
N ILE A 267 -27.64 1.05 3.24
CA ILE A 267 -27.04 1.37 4.55
C ILE A 267 -27.15 2.87 4.81
N VAL A 268 -26.87 3.68 3.78
CA VAL A 268 -27.00 5.14 3.87
C VAL A 268 -28.45 5.54 4.16
N ILE A 269 -29.41 4.95 3.42
CA ILE A 269 -30.86 5.17 3.64
C ILE A 269 -31.27 4.75 5.05
N LEU A 270 -30.79 3.60 5.53
CA LEU A 270 -31.08 3.10 6.88
C LEU A 270 -30.55 4.06 7.95
N ILE A 271 -29.35 4.58 7.80
CA ILE A 271 -28.75 5.56 8.71
C ILE A 271 -29.61 6.81 8.76
N PHE A 272 -30.00 7.39 7.61
CA PHE A 272 -30.86 8.57 7.56
C PHE A 272 -32.25 8.28 8.12
N ALA A 273 -32.84 7.10 7.90
CA ALA A 273 -34.12 6.70 8.50
C ALA A 273 -34.03 6.64 10.02
N VAL A 274 -32.98 6.05 10.59
CA VAL A 274 -32.74 5.99 12.03
C VAL A 274 -32.62 7.39 12.64
N PHE A 275 -31.83 8.27 12.01
CA PHE A 275 -31.71 9.67 12.47
C PHE A 275 -33.05 10.42 12.37
N GLY A 276 -33.81 10.20 11.30
CA GLY A 276 -35.14 10.77 11.12
C GLY A 276 -36.09 10.33 12.22
N LEU A 277 -36.16 9.03 12.55
CA LEU A 277 -36.97 8.49 13.63
C LEU A 277 -36.57 9.05 15.00
N LEU A 278 -35.27 9.13 15.27
CA LEU A 278 -34.75 9.74 16.51
C LEU A 278 -35.16 11.22 16.62
N PHE A 279 -35.09 11.96 15.53
CA PHE A 279 -35.51 13.37 15.49
C PHE A 279 -37.00 13.51 15.78
N VAL A 280 -37.87 12.73 15.11
CA VAL A 280 -39.30 12.68 15.33
C VAL A 280 -39.62 12.34 16.79
N TRP A 281 -38.95 11.33 17.37
CA TRP A 281 -39.12 10.94 18.77
C TRP A 281 -38.72 12.07 19.73
N VAL A 282 -37.63 12.77 19.50
CA VAL A 282 -37.22 13.93 20.33
C VAL A 282 -38.26 15.05 20.26
N VAL A 283 -38.74 15.37 19.05
CA VAL A 283 -39.76 16.40 18.84
C VAL A 283 -41.08 15.99 19.54
N TYR A 284 -41.53 14.75 19.35
CA TYR A 284 -42.71 14.22 20.02
C TYR A 284 -42.58 14.30 21.55
N LYS A 285 -41.47 13.90 22.12
CA LYS A 285 -41.19 13.97 23.56
C LYS A 285 -41.18 15.41 24.07
N ARG A 286 -40.67 16.36 23.26
CA ARG A 286 -40.69 17.79 23.60
C ARG A 286 -42.09 18.38 23.58
N ILE A 287 -42.93 18.03 22.59
CA ILE A 287 -44.32 18.46 22.48
C ILE A 287 -45.14 17.89 23.66
N ASN A 288 -45.01 16.59 23.95
CA ASN A 288 -45.72 15.97 25.09
C ASN A 288 -45.32 16.60 26.42
N ARG A 289 -44.06 16.90 26.66
CA ARG A 289 -43.61 17.62 27.88
C ARG A 289 -44.23 19.02 27.96
N TYR A 290 -44.34 19.72 26.83
CA TYR A 290 -44.96 21.04 26.76
C TYR A 290 -46.44 20.98 27.05
N GLN A 291 -47.19 20.03 26.47
CA GLN A 291 -48.61 19.81 26.73
C GLN A 291 -48.87 19.43 28.18
N GLN A 292 -48.09 18.56 28.80
CA GLN A 292 -48.19 18.20 30.21
C GLN A 292 -47.99 19.42 31.12
N LYS A 293 -46.93 20.24 30.84
CA LYS A 293 -46.75 21.51 31.60
C LYS A 293 -47.91 22.47 31.47
N ARG A 294 -48.53 22.55 30.27
CA ARG A 294 -49.72 23.41 30.02
C ARG A 294 -50.95 22.90 30.75
N ARG A 295 -51.18 21.57 30.79
CA ARG A 295 -52.27 20.95 31.58
C ARG A 295 -52.07 21.16 33.08
N HIS A 296 -50.87 21.03 33.62
CA HIS A 296 -50.56 21.30 35.03
C HIS A 296 -50.76 22.77 35.40
N ARG A 297 -50.37 23.71 34.54
CA ARG A 297 -50.63 25.15 34.76
C ARG A 297 -52.10 25.48 34.78
N ARG A 298 -52.92 24.90 33.86
CA ARG A 298 -54.39 25.08 33.85
C ARG A 298 -55.05 24.51 35.11
N ARG A 299 -54.65 23.33 35.57
CA ARG A 299 -55.19 22.77 36.85
C ARG A 299 -54.84 23.66 38.04
N ARG A 300 -53.60 24.15 38.17
CA ARG A 300 -53.21 25.06 39.26
C ARG A 300 -53.94 26.39 39.22
N SER A 301 -54.28 26.95 38.09
CA SER A 301 -55.02 28.19 37.98
C SER A 301 -56.53 28.00 38.37
N TRP A 302 -57.09 26.81 38.17
CA TRP A 302 -58.42 26.47 38.56
C TRP A 302 -58.56 26.31 40.07
N TYR A 303 -57.58 25.70 40.74
CA TYR A 303 -57.58 25.60 42.21
C TYR A 303 -57.29 26.92 42.95
N LYS A 304 -56.78 27.94 42.29
CA LYS A 304 -56.56 29.25 42.86
C LYS A 304 -57.76 30.18 42.70
N LYS A 305 -58.81 29.80 41.98
CA LYS A 305 -60.02 30.56 41.75
C LYS A 305 -61.19 30.01 42.54
N LYS A 306 -61.07 28.96 43.31
CA LYS A 306 -61.94 28.48 44.37
C LYS A 306 -61.35 28.90 45.73
#